data_8bb90ee5c24a21ffc0007581f07965c8
#
_entry.id   8bb90ee5c24a21ffc0007581f07965c8
#
_cell.length_a   1.000
_cell.length_b   1.000
_cell.length_c   1.000
_cell.angle_alpha   90.00
_cell.angle_beta   90.00
_cell.angle_gamma   90.00
#
_symmetry.space_group_name_H-M   'P 1'
#
loop_
_entity.id
_entity.type
_entity.pdbx_description
1 polymer ?
#
loop_
_entity_poly.entity_id
_entity_poly.type
_entity_poly.pdbx_seq_one_letter_code
_entity_poly.pdbx_strand_id
1 'polypeptide(L)'
;MTDISTLRHDAFSAKLAVHRIAAFYNDLKRTDLSQRIPETQDTFSGHQLRGMFDEFRDLSRRMESALSEEVTRLSADAEFAVNAYALAHYGFSPGDDIDVGLPGISGERKFRVLKVFLQSGTDSDIRIDAARLDADGNPSVRWDLFMTGPGQVQMEKSKQSETSAS
;
A
#
# COMPACT_ATOMS: atom_id res chain seq x y z
N MET A 1 18.29 -16.56 13.73
CA MET A 1 17.28 -16.70 12.64
C MET A 1 16.00 -16.08 13.17
N THR A 2 15.50 -15.04 12.51
CA THR A 2 14.21 -14.43 12.88
C THR A 2 13.10 -15.42 12.51
N ASP A 3 12.18 -15.67 13.43
CA ASP A 3 11.07 -16.60 13.19
C ASP A 3 10.09 -16.00 12.15
N ILE A 4 9.60 -16.85 11.25
CA ILE A 4 8.65 -16.45 10.18
C ILE A 4 7.38 -15.85 10.76
N SER A 5 6.91 -16.36 11.90
CA SER A 5 5.71 -15.81 12.58
C SER A 5 5.95 -14.39 13.08
N THR A 6 7.15 -14.07 13.55
CA THR A 6 7.56 -12.72 13.94
C THR A 6 7.57 -11.78 12.75
N LEU A 7 8.19 -12.21 11.63
CA LEU A 7 8.21 -11.38 10.40
C LEU A 7 6.81 -11.10 9.86
N ARG A 8 5.92 -12.09 9.89
CA ARG A 8 4.51 -11.91 9.49
C ARG A 8 3.79 -10.92 10.41
N HIS A 9 4.01 -11.04 11.72
CA HIS A 9 3.42 -10.12 12.71
C HIS A 9 3.92 -8.68 12.49
N ASP A 10 5.22 -8.50 12.28
CA ASP A 10 5.82 -7.18 12.05
C ASP A 10 5.28 -6.55 10.76
N ALA A 11 5.18 -7.32 9.67
CA ALA A 11 4.60 -6.88 8.41
C ALA A 11 3.12 -6.47 8.56
N PHE A 12 2.34 -7.23 9.32
CA PHE A 12 0.94 -6.91 9.60
C PHE A 12 0.81 -5.66 10.46
N SER A 13 1.62 -5.53 11.50
CA SER A 13 1.63 -4.38 12.41
C SER A 13 2.02 -3.09 11.68
N ALA A 14 3.05 -3.15 10.82
CA ALA A 14 3.47 -2.02 9.99
C ALA A 14 2.35 -1.60 9.02
N LYS A 15 1.69 -2.54 8.35
CA LYS A 15 0.53 -2.26 7.48
C LYS A 15 -0.62 -1.60 8.24
N LEU A 16 -0.92 -2.09 9.46
CA LEU A 16 -1.97 -1.51 10.30
C LEU A 16 -1.64 -0.07 10.73
N ALA A 17 -0.38 0.24 11.02
CA ALA A 17 0.07 1.60 11.33
C ALA A 17 -0.17 2.56 10.16
N VAL A 18 0.16 2.16 8.93
CA VAL A 18 -0.13 2.94 7.71
C VAL A 18 -1.63 3.22 7.59
N HIS A 19 -2.46 2.19 7.75
CA HIS A 19 -3.91 2.37 7.65
C HIS A 19 -4.48 3.35 8.67
N ARG A 20 -4.02 3.28 9.92
CA ARG A 20 -4.48 4.18 11.00
C ARG A 20 -4.13 5.63 10.72
N ILE A 21 -2.88 5.90 10.32
CA ILE A 21 -2.44 7.27 10.07
C ILE A 21 -3.04 7.84 8.79
N ALA A 22 -3.21 7.01 7.75
CA ALA A 22 -3.87 7.42 6.51
C ALA A 22 -5.36 7.72 6.72
N ALA A 23 -6.06 6.95 7.56
CA ALA A 23 -7.44 7.24 7.95
C ALA A 23 -7.54 8.57 8.69
N PHE A 24 -6.69 8.80 9.69
CA PHE A 24 -6.64 10.08 10.41
C PHE A 24 -6.36 11.26 9.48
N TYR A 25 -5.40 11.13 8.56
CA TYR A 25 -5.09 12.15 7.56
C TYR A 25 -6.27 12.47 6.65
N ASN A 26 -7.00 11.43 6.19
CA ASN A 26 -8.18 11.62 5.36
C ASN A 26 -9.34 12.27 6.13
N ASP A 27 -9.51 11.93 7.40
CA ASP A 27 -10.51 12.56 8.26
C ASP A 27 -10.16 14.03 8.53
N LEU A 28 -8.89 14.34 8.74
CA LEU A 28 -8.43 15.72 8.89
C LEU A 28 -8.70 16.55 7.63
N LYS A 29 -8.43 16.00 6.45
CA LYS A 29 -8.73 16.65 5.16
C LYS A 29 -10.23 16.89 4.92
N ARG A 30 -11.08 15.98 5.36
CA ARG A 30 -12.54 16.10 5.25
C ARG A 30 -13.10 17.12 6.23
N THR A 31 -12.41 17.37 7.34
CA THR A 31 -12.80 18.35 8.33
C THR A 31 -12.33 19.70 7.81
N ASP A 32 -13.15 20.35 6.97
CA ASP A 32 -12.93 21.75 6.60
C ASP A 32 -13.17 22.64 7.81
N LEU A 33 -12.10 22.81 8.59
CA LEU A 33 -12.12 23.62 9.81
C LEU A 33 -12.45 25.09 9.50
N SER A 34 -12.22 25.54 8.27
CA SER A 34 -12.52 26.90 7.84
C SER A 34 -14.04 27.19 7.80
N GLN A 35 -14.86 26.15 7.56
CA GLN A 35 -16.32 26.27 7.54
C GLN A 35 -16.97 26.23 8.93
N ARG A 36 -16.22 25.83 9.97
CA ARG A 36 -16.75 25.70 11.34
C ARG A 36 -16.48 26.90 12.23
N ILE A 37 -15.81 27.94 11.73
CA ILE A 37 -15.60 29.16 12.51
C ILE A 37 -16.87 29.99 12.39
N PRO A 38 -17.63 30.18 13.46
CA PRO A 38 -18.81 31.04 13.42
C PRO A 38 -18.39 32.44 12.95
N GLU A 39 -19.18 33.06 12.09
CA GLU A 39 -19.08 34.50 11.82
C GLU A 39 -19.39 35.28 13.11
N THR A 40 -18.51 35.23 14.10
CA THR A 40 -18.59 36.11 15.27
C THR A 40 -18.07 37.48 14.85
N GLN A 41 -18.90 38.25 14.17
CA GLN A 41 -18.53 39.55 13.63
C GLN A 41 -18.33 40.64 14.69
N ASP A 42 -18.67 40.40 15.96
CA ASP A 42 -18.83 41.51 16.90
C ASP A 42 -17.75 41.68 17.96
N THR A 43 -16.76 40.78 18.08
CA THR A 43 -15.81 40.82 19.23
C THR A 43 -14.36 41.07 18.89
N PHE A 44 -13.92 40.96 17.64
CA PHE A 44 -12.54 41.19 17.23
C PHE A 44 -12.41 42.17 16.08
N SER A 45 -11.37 42.98 16.05
CA SER A 45 -11.06 43.83 14.90
C SER A 45 -10.77 42.95 13.68
N GLY A 46 -11.21 43.35 12.50
CA GLY A 46 -11.04 42.57 11.27
C GLY A 46 -9.57 42.20 10.96
N HIS A 47 -8.61 42.97 11.48
CA HIS A 47 -7.18 42.66 11.37
C HIS A 47 -6.72 41.52 12.29
N GLN A 48 -7.24 41.46 13.53
CA GLN A 48 -6.91 40.39 14.46
C GLN A 48 -7.47 39.04 14.00
N LEU A 49 -8.70 39.03 13.49
CA LEU A 49 -9.31 37.84 12.91
C LEU A 49 -8.52 37.32 11.70
N ARG A 50 -8.11 38.19 10.78
CA ARG A 50 -7.28 37.78 9.63
C ARG A 50 -5.97 37.16 10.05
N GLY A 51 -5.26 37.76 11.00
CA GLY A 51 -4.00 37.21 11.55
C GLY A 51 -4.19 35.81 12.12
N MET A 52 -5.24 35.60 12.94
CA MET A 52 -5.56 34.28 13.49
C MET A 52 -5.89 33.25 12.40
N PHE A 53 -6.61 33.64 11.35
CA PHE A 53 -6.94 32.75 10.22
C PHE A 53 -5.69 32.37 9.43
N ASP A 54 -4.79 33.30 9.19
CA ASP A 54 -3.56 33.05 8.46
C ASP A 54 -2.64 32.10 9.26
N GLU A 55 -2.48 32.33 10.57
CA GLU A 55 -1.75 31.43 11.46
C GLU A 55 -2.35 30.03 11.51
N PHE A 56 -3.69 29.94 11.58
CA PHE A 56 -4.38 28.66 11.57
C PHE A 56 -4.20 27.91 10.24
N ARG A 57 -4.28 28.62 9.13
CA ARG A 57 -4.05 28.06 7.79
C ARG A 57 -2.62 27.54 7.63
N ASP A 58 -1.63 28.27 8.13
CA ASP A 58 -0.22 27.86 8.10
C ASP A 58 0.05 26.67 9.01
N LEU A 59 -0.60 26.60 10.17
CA LEU A 59 -0.53 25.44 11.05
C LEU A 59 -1.14 24.20 10.37
N SER A 60 -2.32 24.33 9.76
CA SER A 60 -2.97 23.24 9.03
C SER A 60 -2.09 22.71 7.91
N ARG A 61 -1.47 23.59 7.11
CA ARG A 61 -0.55 23.17 6.04
C ARG A 61 0.67 22.43 6.58
N ARG A 62 1.26 22.90 7.69
CA ARG A 62 2.40 22.21 8.31
C ARG A 62 2.01 20.84 8.85
N MET A 63 0.83 20.70 9.44
CA MET A 63 0.31 19.42 9.90
C MET A 63 0.05 18.45 8.72
N GLU A 64 -0.55 18.94 7.64
CA GLU A 64 -0.77 18.14 6.42
C GLU A 64 0.54 17.64 5.82
N SER A 65 1.56 18.50 5.73
CA SER A 65 2.89 18.10 5.22
C SER A 65 3.53 17.03 6.11
N ALA A 66 3.56 17.24 7.43
CA ALA A 66 4.14 16.30 8.37
C ALA A 66 3.42 14.94 8.35
N LEU A 67 2.09 14.92 8.27
CA LEU A 67 1.32 13.69 8.16
C LEU A 67 1.55 12.97 6.83
N SER A 68 1.67 13.71 5.73
CA SER A 68 1.98 13.14 4.41
C SER A 68 3.37 12.50 4.39
N GLU A 69 4.36 13.15 4.98
CA GLU A 69 5.72 12.61 5.12
C GLU A 69 5.71 11.33 5.96
N GLU A 70 4.98 11.33 7.09
CA GLU A 70 4.89 10.17 7.98
C GLU A 70 4.16 8.99 7.31
N VAL A 71 3.08 9.25 6.55
CA VAL A 71 2.41 8.21 5.74
C VAL A 71 3.38 7.60 4.72
N THR A 72 4.19 8.42 4.07
CA THR A 72 5.18 7.96 3.10
C THR A 72 6.24 7.09 3.77
N ARG A 73 6.78 7.52 4.90
CA ARG A 73 7.78 6.78 5.68
C ARG A 73 7.23 5.43 6.14
N LEU A 74 6.07 5.43 6.80
CA LEU A 74 5.44 4.19 7.28
C LEU A 74 5.06 3.24 6.14
N SER A 75 4.70 3.77 4.96
CA SER A 75 4.42 2.94 3.79
C SER A 75 5.67 2.22 3.29
N ALA A 76 6.82 2.89 3.29
CA ALA A 76 8.09 2.29 2.94
C ALA A 76 8.52 1.21 3.96
N ASP A 77 8.36 1.48 5.26
CA ASP A 77 8.65 0.53 6.33
C ASP A 77 7.75 -0.71 6.22
N ALA A 78 6.45 -0.52 5.92
CA ALA A 78 5.52 -1.62 5.73
C ALA A 78 5.85 -2.46 4.49
N GLU A 79 6.23 -1.82 3.39
CA GLU A 79 6.66 -2.52 2.17
C GLU A 79 7.93 -3.34 2.42
N PHE A 80 8.91 -2.77 3.12
CA PHE A 80 10.13 -3.49 3.52
C PHE A 80 9.80 -4.73 4.38
N ALA A 81 8.93 -4.59 5.39
CA ALA A 81 8.54 -5.70 6.26
C ALA A 81 7.79 -6.81 5.50
N VAL A 82 6.89 -6.45 4.58
CA VAL A 82 6.17 -7.41 3.73
C VAL A 82 7.14 -8.16 2.80
N ASN A 83 8.09 -7.46 2.20
CA ASN A 83 9.08 -8.07 1.32
C ASN A 83 10.03 -9.00 2.10
N ALA A 84 10.44 -8.62 3.31
CA ALA A 84 11.25 -9.48 4.19
C ALA A 84 10.50 -10.77 4.56
N TYR A 85 9.20 -10.66 4.86
CA TYR A 85 8.36 -11.83 5.11
C TYR A 85 8.23 -12.72 3.86
N ALA A 86 7.96 -12.14 2.68
CA ALA A 86 7.84 -12.88 1.44
C ALA A 86 9.14 -13.62 1.09
N LEU A 87 10.29 -12.97 1.22
CA LEU A 87 11.59 -13.59 1.00
C LEU A 87 11.83 -14.76 1.97
N ALA A 88 11.56 -14.57 3.26
CA ALA A 88 11.82 -15.58 4.28
C ALA A 88 10.89 -16.80 4.17
N HIS A 89 9.62 -16.60 3.79
CA HIS A 89 8.61 -17.66 3.78
C HIS A 89 8.41 -18.30 2.41
N TYR A 90 8.48 -17.50 1.34
CA TYR A 90 8.22 -17.95 -0.03
C TYR A 90 9.47 -18.00 -0.90
N GLY A 91 10.57 -17.39 -0.48
CA GLY A 91 11.85 -17.44 -1.18
C GLY A 91 11.99 -16.47 -2.35
N PHE A 92 11.15 -15.43 -2.43
CA PHE A 92 11.25 -14.42 -3.49
C PHE A 92 11.00 -12.99 -2.98
N SER A 93 11.43 -12.02 -3.77
CA SER A 93 11.29 -10.58 -3.55
C SER A 93 10.80 -9.87 -4.83
N PRO A 94 10.32 -8.62 -4.76
CA PRO A 94 10.08 -7.81 -5.95
C PRO A 94 11.32 -7.73 -6.85
N GLY A 95 11.12 -7.96 -8.14
CA GLY A 95 12.18 -8.07 -9.15
C GLY A 95 12.59 -9.50 -9.50
N ASP A 96 12.27 -10.48 -8.65
CA ASP A 96 12.59 -11.88 -8.92
C ASP A 96 11.64 -12.49 -9.94
N ASP A 97 12.16 -13.46 -10.69
CA ASP A 97 11.38 -14.29 -11.60
C ASP A 97 10.99 -15.58 -10.88
N ILE A 98 9.70 -15.91 -10.86
CA ILE A 98 9.14 -17.11 -10.24
C ILE A 98 8.48 -18.01 -11.26
N ASP A 99 8.64 -19.32 -11.09
CA ASP A 99 7.96 -20.33 -11.89
C ASP A 99 6.67 -20.74 -11.17
N VAL A 100 5.55 -20.60 -11.87
CA VAL A 100 4.22 -20.93 -11.35
C VAL A 100 3.63 -22.10 -12.12
N GLY A 101 3.51 -23.24 -11.45
CA GLY A 101 2.77 -24.40 -11.94
C GLY A 101 1.27 -24.20 -11.75
N LEU A 102 0.47 -24.40 -12.81
CA LEU A 102 -0.97 -24.28 -12.75
C LEU A 102 -1.62 -25.66 -12.77
N PRO A 103 -2.61 -25.94 -11.89
CA PRO A 103 -3.40 -27.15 -11.96
C PRO A 103 -4.10 -27.26 -13.33
N GLY A 104 -3.86 -28.36 -14.04
CA GLY A 104 -4.52 -28.66 -15.31
C GLY A 104 -3.91 -28.03 -16.56
N ILE A 105 -2.81 -27.28 -16.43
CA ILE A 105 -2.07 -26.72 -17.58
C ILE A 105 -0.69 -27.34 -17.61
N SER A 106 -0.34 -28.00 -18.71
CA SER A 106 1.01 -28.53 -18.90
C SER A 106 2.02 -27.38 -19.11
N GLY A 107 3.02 -27.30 -18.24
CA GLY A 107 4.12 -26.35 -18.30
C GLY A 107 4.07 -25.28 -17.22
N GLU A 108 5.25 -24.97 -16.71
CA GLU A 108 5.48 -23.84 -15.80
C GLU A 108 5.42 -22.53 -16.58
N ARG A 109 4.90 -21.49 -15.96
CA ARG A 109 4.89 -20.14 -16.51
C ARG A 109 5.74 -19.25 -15.65
N LYS A 110 6.61 -18.48 -16.29
CA LYS A 110 7.48 -17.52 -15.61
C LYS A 110 6.79 -16.18 -15.41
N PHE A 111 6.92 -15.66 -14.20
CA PHE A 111 6.40 -14.36 -13.83
C PHE A 111 7.47 -13.56 -13.12
N ARG A 112 7.56 -12.27 -13.43
CA ARG A 112 8.34 -11.31 -12.66
C ARG A 112 7.48 -10.73 -11.57
N VAL A 113 7.93 -10.84 -10.33
CA VAL A 113 7.29 -10.24 -9.16
C VAL A 113 7.46 -8.72 -9.22
N LEU A 114 6.37 -7.97 -9.29
CA LEU A 114 6.40 -6.51 -9.29
C LEU A 114 6.20 -5.96 -7.88
N LYS A 115 5.23 -6.50 -7.15
CA LYS A 115 4.90 -6.07 -5.79
C LYS A 115 4.25 -7.20 -5.00
N VAL A 116 4.50 -7.21 -3.68
CA VAL A 116 3.89 -8.16 -2.74
C VAL A 116 2.98 -7.43 -1.78
N PHE A 117 1.84 -8.04 -1.48
CA PHE A 117 0.86 -7.52 -0.53
C PHE A 117 0.48 -8.60 0.46
N LEU A 118 0.54 -8.27 1.75
CA LEU A 118 0.01 -9.14 2.79
C LEU A 118 -1.52 -9.12 2.75
N GLN A 119 -2.16 -10.27 2.76
CA GLN A 119 -3.60 -10.41 2.81
C GLN A 119 -4.07 -10.64 4.26
N SER A 120 -5.27 -10.14 4.59
CA SER A 120 -5.91 -10.37 5.88
C SER A 120 -7.39 -10.66 5.66
N GLY A 121 -7.90 -11.69 6.33
CA GLY A 121 -9.32 -12.06 6.25
C GLY A 121 -9.72 -12.79 4.96
N THR A 122 -8.77 -13.32 4.20
CA THR A 122 -8.97 -14.16 3.01
C THR A 122 -8.27 -15.50 3.20
N ASP A 123 -8.58 -16.46 2.33
CA ASP A 123 -7.92 -17.78 2.31
C ASP A 123 -6.46 -17.68 1.85
N SER A 124 -6.06 -16.57 1.22
CA SER A 124 -4.69 -16.33 0.79
C SER A 124 -3.89 -15.52 1.81
N ASP A 125 -2.63 -15.86 1.97
CA ASP A 125 -1.70 -15.18 2.88
C ASP A 125 -1.09 -13.92 2.24
N ILE A 126 -0.68 -14.04 0.97
CA ILE A 126 -0.17 -12.92 0.19
C ILE A 126 -0.82 -12.84 -1.19
N ARG A 127 -0.90 -11.60 -1.72
CA ARG A 127 -1.16 -11.33 -3.13
C ARG A 127 0.09 -10.76 -3.77
N ILE A 128 0.40 -11.20 -4.96
CA ILE A 128 1.54 -10.72 -5.74
C ILE A 128 1.00 -10.07 -7.02
N ASP A 129 1.35 -8.81 -7.25
CA ASP A 129 1.25 -8.20 -8.57
C ASP A 129 2.45 -8.68 -9.38
N ALA A 130 2.20 -9.39 -10.46
CA ALA A 130 3.24 -10.02 -11.26
C ALA A 130 3.01 -9.78 -12.75
N ALA A 131 4.08 -9.70 -13.52
CA ALA A 131 4.04 -9.66 -14.97
C ALA A 131 4.45 -11.02 -15.53
N ARG A 132 3.61 -11.60 -16.39
CA ARG A 132 3.98 -12.80 -17.14
C ARG A 132 5.13 -12.48 -18.09
N LEU A 133 6.15 -13.35 -18.13
CA LEU A 133 7.24 -13.22 -19.05
C LEU A 133 6.92 -13.94 -20.36
N ASP A 134 7.31 -13.34 -21.49
CA ASP A 134 7.30 -13.98 -22.80
C ASP A 134 8.52 -14.92 -22.98
N ALA A 135 8.66 -15.49 -24.17
CA ALA A 135 9.76 -16.41 -24.48
C ALA A 135 11.15 -15.74 -24.42
N ASP A 136 11.20 -14.41 -24.58
CA ASP A 136 12.42 -13.61 -24.54
C ASP A 136 12.70 -13.06 -23.13
N GLY A 137 11.85 -13.36 -22.13
CA GLY A 137 11.98 -12.92 -20.77
C GLY A 137 11.47 -11.49 -20.52
N ASN A 138 10.74 -10.89 -21.48
CA ASN A 138 10.18 -9.56 -21.30
C ASN A 138 8.83 -9.60 -20.59
N PRO A 139 8.57 -8.63 -19.68
CA PRO A 139 7.27 -8.53 -19.02
C PRO A 139 6.16 -8.24 -20.03
N SER A 140 5.09 -9.00 -19.95
CA SER A 140 3.92 -8.87 -20.83
C SER A 140 2.65 -8.51 -20.04
N VAL A 141 1.70 -9.41 -19.90
CA VAL A 141 0.42 -9.15 -19.23
C VAL A 141 0.57 -9.24 -17.71
N ARG A 142 -0.09 -8.33 -16.98
CA ARG A 142 -0.14 -8.33 -15.51
C ARG A 142 -1.15 -9.34 -15.00
N TRP A 143 -0.79 -9.98 -13.89
CA TRP A 143 -1.56 -10.97 -13.18
C TRP A 143 -1.50 -10.75 -11.68
N ASP A 144 -2.60 -10.99 -10.99
CA ASP A 144 -2.65 -11.13 -9.55
C ASP A 144 -2.48 -12.60 -9.20
N LEU A 145 -1.43 -12.93 -8.45
CA LEU A 145 -1.16 -14.25 -7.92
C LEU A 145 -1.50 -14.27 -6.44
N PHE A 146 -2.31 -15.23 -6.01
CA PHE A 146 -2.71 -15.38 -4.61
C PHE A 146 -2.08 -16.67 -4.06
N MET A 147 -1.33 -16.54 -2.98
CA MET A 147 -0.67 -17.66 -2.34
C MET A 147 -1.25 -17.91 -0.95
N THR A 148 -1.66 -19.15 -0.70
CA THR A 148 -2.15 -19.62 0.61
C THR A 148 -1.04 -20.26 1.42
N GLY A 149 0.07 -20.58 0.79
CA GLY A 149 1.27 -21.17 1.35
C GLY A 149 2.31 -21.43 0.26
N PRO A 150 3.54 -21.83 0.62
CA PRO A 150 4.58 -22.16 -0.34
C PRO A 150 4.09 -23.21 -1.36
N GLY A 151 4.17 -22.87 -2.64
CA GLY A 151 3.75 -23.75 -3.73
C GLY A 151 2.23 -23.81 -4.03
N GLN A 152 1.39 -23.11 -3.28
CA GLN A 152 -0.06 -23.05 -3.50
C GLN A 152 -0.44 -21.70 -4.10
N VAL A 153 -0.62 -21.64 -5.41
CA VAL A 153 -0.89 -20.42 -6.17
C VAL A 153 -2.24 -20.49 -6.89
N GLN A 154 -3.05 -19.44 -6.71
CA GLN A 154 -4.21 -19.13 -7.53
C GLN A 154 -3.91 -17.89 -8.38
N MET A 155 -4.41 -17.85 -9.61
CA MET A 155 -4.14 -16.77 -10.55
C MET A 155 -5.40 -16.09 -11.02
N GLU A 156 -5.39 -14.76 -11.05
CA GLU A 156 -6.41 -13.94 -11.69
C GLU A 156 -5.75 -12.91 -12.61
N LYS A 157 -6.35 -12.66 -13.78
CA LYS A 157 -5.87 -11.59 -14.66
C LYS A 157 -6.13 -10.25 -13.99
N SER A 158 -5.09 -9.41 -13.87
CA SER A 158 -5.22 -8.11 -13.20
C SER A 158 -6.19 -7.20 -13.96
N LYS A 159 -7.19 -6.67 -13.25
CA LYS A 159 -8.18 -5.73 -13.82
C LYS A 159 -7.56 -4.38 -14.22
N GLN A 160 -6.34 -4.08 -13.75
CA GLN A 160 -5.64 -2.82 -14.06
C GLN A 160 -5.06 -2.77 -15.48
N SER A 161 -4.97 -3.90 -16.19
CA SER A 161 -4.42 -3.93 -17.55
C SER A 161 -5.39 -3.43 -18.64
N GLU A 162 -6.65 -3.19 -18.33
CA GLU A 162 -7.66 -2.78 -19.33
C GLU A 162 -7.82 -1.25 -19.47
N THR A 163 -7.26 -0.44 -18.54
CA THR A 163 -7.47 1.02 -18.53
C THR A 163 -6.40 1.80 -19.33
N SER A 164 -5.40 1.14 -19.91
CA SER A 164 -4.27 1.79 -20.60
C SER A 164 -4.34 1.73 -22.14
N ALA A 165 -5.47 1.32 -22.71
CA ALA A 165 -5.67 1.24 -24.17
C ALA A 165 -6.91 2.06 -24.58
N SER A 166 -6.88 3.39 -24.31
CA SER A 166 -7.84 4.34 -24.92
C SER A 166 -7.15 5.65 -25.19
#